data_a579526c5c4eb1f34b26011dfc6f5f6c
#
_entry.id   a579526c5c4eb1f34b26011dfc6f5f6c
#
_cell.length_a   1.000
_cell.length_b   1.000
_cell.length_c   1.000
_cell.angle_alpha   90.00
_cell.angle_beta   90.00
_cell.angle_gamma   90.00
#
_symmetry.space_group_name_H-M   'P 1'
#
loop_
_entity.id
_entity.type
_entity.pdbx_description
1 polymer ?
#
loop_
_entity_poly.entity_id
_entity_poly.type
_entity_poly.pdbx_seq_one_letter_code
_entity_poly.pdbx_strand_id
1 'polypeptide(L)'
;MSKSVFPPTAEAAAGAHVSSLDQYRELYDRSINDPEGFWAEHAQRLHWFEPWHTLREWDYHKAEIGWFLGGKLNACYNCVDRHVEDGHGDDTALIWEGNDPEESRTYTYRELQAEVQRAANALKALGIGKGDRVCIYMQMIPELSIAMLACTRIGAVHSIVFGAFSADSLVTRINDSECKAIITQDTGVRGTKLDIPMKANADLAVQSTPSVEKILVVKRTGSEVTMSEGRDVWWHEACEAADAECPAEPMDAEDPLFILYTSGSTGKPKGVLHTTGGYLTYAATTHHYICLLYTSPSPRDSS
;
A
#
# COMPACT_ATOMS: atom_id res chain seq x y z
N MET A 1 -26.70 -28.64 -18.04
CA MET A 1 -25.81 -27.83 -18.86
C MET A 1 -24.39 -28.32 -18.63
N SER A 2 -23.71 -28.82 -19.63
CA SER A 2 -22.30 -29.21 -19.51
C SER A 2 -21.48 -27.94 -19.29
N LYS A 3 -20.72 -27.86 -18.19
CA LYS A 3 -19.78 -26.75 -18.00
C LYS A 3 -18.70 -26.86 -19.08
N SER A 4 -18.64 -25.88 -19.99
CA SER A 4 -17.56 -25.79 -20.96
C SER A 4 -16.25 -25.56 -20.19
N VAL A 5 -15.28 -26.45 -20.38
CA VAL A 5 -13.93 -26.31 -19.80
C VAL A 5 -13.03 -25.73 -20.87
N PHE A 6 -12.36 -24.64 -20.56
CA PHE A 6 -11.39 -23.98 -21.42
C PHE A 6 -9.99 -24.22 -20.84
N PRO A 7 -9.22 -25.19 -21.34
CA PRO A 7 -7.85 -25.43 -20.87
C PRO A 7 -6.95 -24.25 -21.26
N PRO A 8 -5.89 -23.96 -20.45
CA PRO A 8 -4.89 -22.97 -20.83
C PRO A 8 -4.18 -23.39 -22.11
N THR A 9 -3.65 -22.41 -22.85
CA THR A 9 -2.79 -22.72 -24.02
C THR A 9 -1.49 -23.39 -23.56
N ALA A 10 -0.87 -24.16 -24.43
CA ALA A 10 0.41 -24.80 -24.12
C ALA A 10 1.51 -23.76 -23.79
N GLU A 11 1.47 -22.61 -24.45
CA GLU A 11 2.39 -21.50 -24.21
C GLU A 11 2.19 -20.89 -22.80
N ALA A 12 0.95 -20.60 -22.42
CA ALA A 12 0.63 -20.08 -21.09
C ALA A 12 1.00 -21.09 -19.99
N ALA A 13 0.76 -22.40 -20.21
CA ALA A 13 1.12 -23.44 -19.27
C ALA A 13 2.64 -23.60 -19.11
N ALA A 14 3.41 -23.47 -20.19
CA ALA A 14 4.87 -23.61 -20.16
C ALA A 14 5.57 -22.48 -19.39
N GLY A 15 5.00 -21.27 -19.40
CA GLY A 15 5.52 -20.11 -18.64
C GLY A 15 5.03 -20.02 -17.20
N ALA A 16 4.07 -20.86 -16.79
CA ALA A 16 3.47 -20.77 -15.45
C ALA A 16 4.34 -21.44 -14.39
N HIS A 17 4.41 -20.85 -13.19
CA HIS A 17 5.06 -21.46 -12.01
C HIS A 17 4.33 -22.74 -11.57
N VAL A 18 3.03 -22.83 -11.82
CA VAL A 18 2.21 -24.04 -11.62
C VAL A 18 1.63 -24.42 -12.98
N SER A 19 2.23 -25.39 -13.64
CA SER A 19 1.95 -25.73 -15.03
C SER A 19 0.88 -26.84 -15.20
N SER A 20 0.47 -27.51 -14.11
CA SER A 20 -0.51 -28.59 -14.15
C SER A 20 -1.44 -28.58 -12.93
N LEU A 21 -2.61 -29.22 -13.11
CA LEU A 21 -3.57 -29.41 -12.02
C LEU A 21 -3.03 -30.32 -10.92
N ASP A 22 -2.18 -31.28 -11.25
CA ASP A 22 -1.60 -32.18 -10.26
C ASP A 22 -0.56 -31.45 -9.40
N GLN A 23 0.27 -30.60 -10.00
CA GLN A 23 1.18 -29.71 -9.26
C GLN A 23 0.41 -28.74 -8.36
N TYR A 24 -0.72 -28.19 -8.82
CA TYR A 24 -1.58 -27.37 -7.98
C TYR A 24 -2.12 -28.15 -6.77
N ARG A 25 -2.60 -29.37 -6.99
CA ARG A 25 -3.12 -30.21 -5.90
C ARG A 25 -2.04 -30.54 -4.87
N GLU A 26 -0.84 -30.87 -5.32
CA GLU A 26 0.29 -31.15 -4.43
C GLU A 26 0.62 -29.92 -3.54
N LEU A 27 0.70 -28.72 -4.12
CA LEU A 27 0.90 -27.48 -3.37
C LEU A 27 -0.26 -27.21 -2.41
N TYR A 28 -1.50 -27.39 -2.86
CA TYR A 28 -2.68 -27.22 -2.03
C TYR A 28 -2.69 -28.20 -0.85
N ASP A 29 -2.48 -29.49 -1.10
CA ASP A 29 -2.46 -30.51 -0.05
C ASP A 29 -1.34 -30.24 0.96
N ARG A 30 -0.17 -29.78 0.51
CA ARG A 30 0.91 -29.35 1.38
C ARG A 30 0.50 -28.14 2.23
N SER A 31 -0.17 -27.15 1.66
CA SER A 31 -0.60 -25.96 2.40
C SER A 31 -1.59 -26.28 3.53
N ILE A 32 -2.33 -27.39 3.43
CA ILE A 32 -3.27 -27.86 4.43
C ILE A 32 -2.62 -28.81 5.46
N ASN A 33 -1.78 -29.72 4.99
CA ASN A 33 -1.22 -30.78 5.82
C ASN A 33 0.09 -30.37 6.54
N ASP A 34 0.83 -29.43 5.96
CA ASP A 34 2.06 -28.84 6.52
C ASP A 34 2.05 -27.31 6.37
N PRO A 35 1.10 -26.59 6.99
CA PRO A 35 0.98 -25.14 6.84
C PRO A 35 2.22 -24.39 7.37
N GLU A 36 2.91 -24.92 8.37
CA GLU A 36 4.10 -24.28 8.91
C GLU A 36 5.28 -24.36 7.94
N GLY A 37 5.58 -25.54 7.43
CA GLY A 37 6.63 -25.67 6.41
C GLY A 37 6.30 -24.93 5.12
N PHE A 38 5.04 -24.96 4.69
CA PHE A 38 4.58 -24.24 3.51
C PHE A 38 4.79 -22.71 3.63
N TRP A 39 4.29 -22.09 4.69
CA TRP A 39 4.40 -20.66 4.86
C TRP A 39 5.81 -20.19 5.25
N ALA A 40 6.59 -21.01 5.95
CA ALA A 40 7.99 -20.73 6.21
C ALA A 40 8.80 -20.59 4.91
N GLU A 41 8.59 -21.53 3.96
CA GLU A 41 9.23 -21.47 2.65
C GLU A 41 8.82 -20.21 1.87
N HIS A 42 7.51 -19.91 1.83
CA HIS A 42 7.00 -18.75 1.08
C HIS A 42 7.47 -17.42 1.67
N ALA A 43 7.60 -17.32 2.99
CA ALA A 43 8.09 -16.13 3.67
C ALA A 43 9.57 -15.82 3.37
N GLN A 44 10.37 -16.80 2.94
CA GLN A 44 11.75 -16.60 2.52
C GLN A 44 11.90 -15.76 1.23
N ARG A 45 10.81 -15.47 0.52
CA ARG A 45 10.78 -14.52 -0.60
C ARG A 45 10.97 -13.09 -0.16
N LEU A 46 10.71 -12.80 1.12
CA LEU A 46 10.86 -11.48 1.72
C LEU A 46 12.23 -11.34 2.38
N HIS A 47 12.70 -10.11 2.42
CA HIS A 47 13.85 -9.75 3.25
C HIS A 47 13.39 -9.52 4.68
N TRP A 48 13.98 -10.24 5.62
CA TRP A 48 13.79 -10.12 7.06
C TRP A 48 15.04 -9.53 7.67
N PHE A 49 14.93 -8.41 8.38
CA PHE A 49 16.05 -7.85 9.16
C PHE A 49 16.42 -8.76 10.32
N GLU A 50 15.40 -9.36 10.96
CA GLU A 50 15.57 -10.40 11.96
C GLU A 50 14.62 -11.56 11.62
N PRO A 51 15.08 -12.81 11.55
CA PRO A 51 14.21 -13.96 11.29
C PRO A 51 13.28 -14.22 12.47
N TRP A 52 12.10 -14.76 12.19
CA TRP A 52 11.18 -15.23 13.22
C TRP A 52 11.71 -16.45 13.96
N HIS A 53 11.32 -16.62 15.23
CA HIS A 53 11.62 -17.81 16.03
C HIS A 53 10.43 -18.77 16.13
N THR A 54 9.20 -18.28 15.98
CA THR A 54 7.97 -19.08 15.97
C THR A 54 7.14 -18.65 14.77
N LEU A 55 6.83 -19.60 13.88
CA LEU A 55 6.09 -19.28 12.66
C LEU A 55 4.67 -18.86 12.97
N ARG A 56 3.98 -19.64 13.83
CA ARG A 56 2.58 -19.42 14.15
C ARG A 56 2.28 -19.88 15.57
N GLU A 57 1.51 -19.04 16.29
CA GLU A 57 0.80 -19.40 17.50
C GLU A 57 -0.66 -19.03 17.32
N TRP A 58 -1.58 -19.91 17.76
CA TRP A 58 -3.01 -19.61 17.68
C TRP A 58 -3.81 -20.34 18.76
N ASP A 59 -4.83 -19.66 19.27
CA ASP A 59 -5.86 -20.21 20.16
C ASP A 59 -7.23 -19.73 19.66
N TYR A 60 -7.98 -20.64 19.06
CA TYR A 60 -9.29 -20.33 18.51
C TYR A 60 -10.27 -19.85 19.57
N HIS A 61 -10.19 -20.42 20.79
CA HIS A 61 -11.11 -20.09 21.87
C HIS A 61 -10.87 -18.71 22.48
N LYS A 62 -9.65 -18.22 22.40
CA LYS A 62 -9.27 -16.87 22.83
C LYS A 62 -9.31 -15.86 21.70
N ALA A 63 -9.55 -16.29 20.47
CA ALA A 63 -9.41 -15.48 19.26
C ALA A 63 -8.02 -14.84 19.14
N GLU A 64 -6.99 -15.56 19.57
CA GLU A 64 -5.60 -15.14 19.47
C GLU A 64 -4.92 -15.83 18.30
N ILE A 65 -4.20 -15.08 17.49
CA ILE A 65 -3.36 -15.59 16.40
C ILE A 65 -2.17 -14.67 16.22
N GLY A 66 -0.98 -15.26 16.05
CA GLY A 66 0.25 -14.56 15.73
C GLY A 66 1.02 -15.33 14.66
N TRP A 67 1.59 -14.59 13.71
CA TRP A 67 2.41 -15.14 12.64
C TRP A 67 3.81 -14.51 12.65
N PHE A 68 4.83 -15.34 12.40
CA PHE A 68 6.23 -14.91 12.29
C PHE A 68 6.75 -14.18 13.54
N LEU A 69 6.43 -14.71 14.71
CA LEU A 69 6.74 -14.06 16.00
C LEU A 69 8.25 -13.86 16.17
N GLY A 70 8.62 -12.64 16.55
CA GLY A 70 10.00 -12.19 16.67
C GLY A 70 10.65 -11.79 15.35
N GLY A 71 10.00 -12.05 14.21
CA GLY A 71 10.51 -11.62 12.92
C GLY A 71 10.35 -10.11 12.72
N LYS A 72 11.37 -9.47 12.12
CA LYS A 72 11.36 -8.05 11.78
C LYS A 72 11.59 -7.82 10.30
N LEU A 73 10.73 -7.01 9.70
CA LEU A 73 10.81 -6.64 8.30
C LEU A 73 10.22 -5.24 8.09
N ASN A 74 10.30 -4.74 6.85
CA ASN A 74 9.63 -3.50 6.46
C ASN A 74 9.01 -3.65 5.07
N ALA A 75 7.79 -3.16 4.89
CA ALA A 75 7.09 -3.26 3.62
C ALA A 75 7.75 -2.40 2.53
N CYS A 76 8.12 -1.16 2.85
CA CYS A 76 8.81 -0.28 1.90
C CYS A 76 10.15 -0.87 1.47
N TYR A 77 10.96 -1.37 2.42
CA TYR A 77 12.23 -2.02 2.10
C TYR A 77 12.02 -3.18 1.11
N ASN A 78 11.06 -4.04 1.38
CA ASN A 78 10.75 -5.19 0.52
C ASN A 78 10.22 -4.80 -0.86
N CYS A 79 9.53 -3.67 -0.98
CA CYS A 79 8.97 -3.21 -2.25
C CYS A 79 9.95 -2.36 -3.07
N VAL A 80 10.93 -1.72 -2.43
CA VAL A 80 11.77 -0.70 -3.09
C VAL A 80 13.25 -0.93 -2.84
N ASP A 81 13.70 -0.82 -1.59
CA ASP A 81 15.13 -0.72 -1.25
C ASP A 81 15.92 -1.96 -1.71
N ARG A 82 15.43 -3.17 -1.41
CA ARG A 82 16.10 -4.40 -1.80
C ARG A 82 16.34 -4.50 -3.31
N HIS A 83 15.43 -3.97 -4.13
CA HIS A 83 15.58 -4.00 -5.57
C HIS A 83 16.70 -3.06 -6.04
N VAL A 84 16.87 -1.92 -5.36
CA VAL A 84 18.01 -1.03 -5.62
C VAL A 84 19.32 -1.69 -5.21
N GLU A 85 19.35 -2.35 -4.04
CA GLU A 85 20.52 -3.06 -3.51
C GLU A 85 20.89 -4.29 -4.36
N ASP A 86 19.87 -5.00 -4.91
CA ASP A 86 20.06 -6.16 -5.80
C ASP A 86 20.46 -5.77 -7.23
N GLY A 87 20.65 -4.47 -7.52
CA GLY A 87 21.15 -3.98 -8.82
C GLY A 87 20.04 -3.61 -9.81
N HIS A 88 18.77 -3.63 -9.42
CA HIS A 88 17.59 -3.26 -10.21
C HIS A 88 17.19 -1.78 -10.07
N GLY A 89 18.09 -0.95 -9.54
CA GLY A 89 17.80 0.46 -9.26
C GLY A 89 17.36 1.28 -10.47
N ASP A 90 17.81 0.92 -11.65
CA ASP A 90 17.50 1.63 -12.91
C ASP A 90 16.34 0.97 -13.68
N ASP A 91 15.78 -0.14 -13.17
CA ASP A 91 14.60 -0.77 -13.74
C ASP A 91 13.34 0.04 -13.40
N THR A 92 12.32 -0.05 -14.26
CA THR A 92 11.05 0.62 -14.06
C THR A 92 10.29 0.02 -12.85
N ALA A 93 10.02 0.85 -11.86
CA ALA A 93 9.27 0.49 -10.65
C ALA A 93 7.80 0.89 -10.73
N LEU A 94 7.48 2.05 -11.32
CA LEU A 94 6.13 2.60 -11.38
C LEU A 94 5.91 3.28 -12.71
N ILE A 95 4.82 2.93 -13.39
CA ILE A 95 4.29 3.61 -14.56
C ILE A 95 2.95 4.21 -14.18
N TRP A 96 2.77 5.48 -14.43
CA TRP A 96 1.51 6.17 -14.23
C TRP A 96 1.06 6.85 -15.51
N GLU A 97 -0.22 6.72 -15.81
CA GLU A 97 -0.92 7.40 -16.90
C GLU A 97 -2.06 8.22 -16.31
N GLY A 98 -2.15 9.47 -16.70
CA GLY A 98 -3.14 10.42 -16.23
C GLY A 98 -4.51 10.23 -16.89
N ASN A 99 -5.39 11.22 -16.64
CA ASN A 99 -6.69 11.29 -17.32
C ASN A 99 -6.54 11.63 -18.81
N ASP A 100 -5.52 12.40 -19.16
CA ASP A 100 -5.07 12.62 -20.53
C ASP A 100 -3.95 11.59 -20.81
N PRO A 101 -4.03 10.81 -21.92
CA PRO A 101 -2.99 9.84 -22.30
C PRO A 101 -1.59 10.47 -22.51
N GLU A 102 -1.53 11.76 -22.87
CA GLU A 102 -0.27 12.50 -22.96
C GLU A 102 0.36 12.80 -21.59
N GLU A 103 -0.41 12.66 -20.51
CA GLU A 103 0.04 12.86 -19.15
C GLU A 103 0.49 11.54 -18.55
N SER A 104 1.80 11.26 -18.63
CA SER A 104 2.37 10.04 -18.07
C SER A 104 3.66 10.32 -17.28
N ARG A 105 3.96 9.45 -16.32
CA ARG A 105 5.23 9.46 -15.56
C ARG A 105 5.71 8.03 -15.34
N THR A 106 7.01 7.86 -15.45
CA THR A 106 7.68 6.60 -15.14
C THR A 106 8.73 6.88 -14.07
N TYR A 107 8.82 5.98 -13.08
CA TYR A 107 9.82 6.03 -12.03
C TYR A 107 10.64 4.76 -12.05
N THR A 108 11.94 4.88 -11.98
CA THR A 108 12.84 3.78 -11.64
C THR A 108 12.74 3.45 -10.15
N TYR A 109 13.25 2.26 -9.73
CA TYR A 109 13.31 1.94 -8.30
C TYR A 109 14.13 2.96 -7.51
N ARG A 110 15.22 3.48 -8.06
CA ARG A 110 16.08 4.49 -7.44
C ARG A 110 15.35 5.82 -7.26
N GLU A 111 14.64 6.27 -8.28
CA GLU A 111 13.83 7.49 -8.21
C GLU A 111 12.69 7.34 -7.21
N LEU A 112 11.98 6.21 -7.24
CA LEU A 112 10.91 5.93 -6.29
C LEU A 112 11.45 5.88 -4.85
N GLN A 113 12.62 5.26 -4.62
CA GLN A 113 13.28 5.24 -3.32
C GLN A 113 13.56 6.66 -2.81
N ALA A 114 14.12 7.52 -3.66
CA ALA A 114 14.43 8.90 -3.29
C ALA A 114 13.18 9.70 -2.91
N GLU A 115 12.11 9.59 -3.70
CA GLU A 115 10.83 10.26 -3.42
C GLU A 115 10.19 9.74 -2.11
N VAL A 116 10.21 8.43 -1.90
CA VAL A 116 9.65 7.81 -0.68
C VAL A 116 10.43 8.23 0.56
N GLN A 117 11.76 8.31 0.49
CA GLN A 117 12.59 8.72 1.62
C GLN A 117 12.32 10.17 2.04
N ARG A 118 12.24 11.09 1.07
CA ARG A 118 11.88 12.48 1.32
C ARG A 118 10.48 12.62 1.93
N ALA A 119 9.50 11.93 1.35
CA ALA A 119 8.14 11.91 1.87
C ALA A 119 8.05 11.35 3.30
N ALA A 120 8.80 10.30 3.59
CA ALA A 120 8.89 9.69 4.92
C ALA A 120 9.48 10.67 5.95
N ASN A 121 10.56 11.37 5.60
CA ASN A 121 11.13 12.42 6.46
C ASN A 121 10.22 13.64 6.61
N ALA A 122 9.48 14.02 5.56
CA ALA A 122 8.46 15.07 5.65
C ALA A 122 7.35 14.69 6.66
N LEU A 123 6.89 13.43 6.63
CA LEU A 123 5.93 12.93 7.64
C LEU A 123 6.50 12.98 9.04
N LYS A 124 7.76 12.54 9.24
CA LYS A 124 8.44 12.62 10.55
C LYS A 124 8.56 14.06 11.04
N ALA A 125 8.91 15.01 10.17
CA ALA A 125 8.99 16.44 10.52
C ALA A 125 7.63 17.03 10.95
N LEU A 126 6.52 16.44 10.47
CA LEU A 126 5.17 16.81 10.88
C LEU A 126 4.70 16.06 12.14
N GLY A 127 5.58 15.30 12.79
CA GLY A 127 5.28 14.58 14.03
C GLY A 127 4.59 13.23 13.82
N ILE A 128 4.64 12.65 12.62
CA ILE A 128 4.12 11.32 12.33
C ILE A 128 5.24 10.28 12.53
N GLY A 129 4.94 9.22 13.26
CA GLY A 129 5.90 8.15 13.54
C GLY A 129 5.26 6.77 13.58
N LYS A 130 6.03 5.79 14.08
CA LYS A 130 5.59 4.41 14.24
C LYS A 130 4.28 4.32 15.05
N GLY A 131 3.28 3.62 14.48
CA GLY A 131 1.97 3.42 15.08
C GLY A 131 0.98 4.57 14.89
N ASP A 132 1.38 5.75 14.42
CA ASP A 132 0.44 6.80 14.05
C ASP A 132 -0.36 6.39 12.81
N ARG A 133 -1.66 6.77 12.76
CA ARG A 133 -2.52 6.48 11.60
C ARG A 133 -2.61 7.70 10.70
N VAL A 134 -2.49 7.45 9.40
CA VAL A 134 -2.54 8.47 8.34
C VAL A 134 -3.63 8.13 7.34
N CYS A 135 -4.59 9.03 7.16
CA CYS A 135 -5.60 8.92 6.12
C CYS A 135 -5.03 9.39 4.79
N ILE A 136 -5.07 8.56 3.76
CA ILE A 136 -4.66 8.95 2.41
C ILE A 136 -5.93 9.09 1.55
N TYR A 137 -6.32 10.33 1.27
CA TYR A 137 -7.49 10.68 0.47
C TYR A 137 -7.03 11.32 -0.83
N MET A 138 -6.71 10.50 -1.82
CA MET A 138 -6.20 10.93 -3.12
C MET A 138 -6.78 10.11 -4.26
N GLN A 139 -6.62 10.60 -5.47
CA GLN A 139 -6.82 9.84 -6.70
C GLN A 139 -5.59 8.97 -6.99
N MET A 140 -5.68 8.16 -8.05
CA MET A 140 -4.59 7.27 -8.49
C MET A 140 -3.50 8.10 -9.19
N ILE A 141 -2.68 8.78 -8.39
CA ILE A 141 -1.51 9.54 -8.82
C ILE A 141 -0.26 8.93 -8.19
N PRO A 142 0.95 9.17 -8.71
CA PRO A 142 2.18 8.58 -8.18
C PRO A 142 2.37 8.84 -6.68
N GLU A 143 2.00 10.03 -6.23
CA GLU A 143 2.11 10.45 -4.84
C GLU A 143 1.26 9.58 -3.89
N LEU A 144 0.20 8.91 -4.37
CA LEU A 144 -0.53 7.92 -3.58
C LEU A 144 0.36 6.75 -3.20
N SER A 145 1.06 6.16 -4.17
CA SER A 145 1.98 5.04 -3.93
C SER A 145 3.17 5.47 -3.07
N ILE A 146 3.71 6.66 -3.33
CA ILE A 146 4.80 7.24 -2.54
C ILE A 146 4.37 7.45 -1.09
N ALA A 147 3.16 7.99 -0.85
CA ALA A 147 2.62 8.21 0.50
C ALA A 147 2.40 6.89 1.25
N MET A 148 1.88 5.85 0.59
CA MET A 148 1.74 4.52 1.19
C MET A 148 3.10 3.96 1.63
N LEU A 149 4.08 3.99 0.73
CA LEU A 149 5.42 3.49 0.99
C LEU A 149 6.15 4.33 2.06
N ALA A 150 5.97 5.65 2.06
CA ALA A 150 6.52 6.54 3.08
C ALA A 150 5.96 6.24 4.47
N CYS A 151 4.65 6.02 4.60
CA CYS A 151 4.04 5.57 5.86
C CYS A 151 4.64 4.25 6.33
N THR A 152 4.69 3.24 5.45
CA THR A 152 5.22 1.93 5.83
C THR A 152 6.71 1.97 6.16
N ARG A 153 7.46 2.88 5.54
CA ARG A 153 8.88 3.07 5.79
C ARG A 153 9.18 3.45 7.23
N ILE A 154 8.36 4.34 7.80
CA ILE A 154 8.51 4.83 9.19
C ILE A 154 7.63 4.09 10.20
N GLY A 155 6.94 3.03 9.79
CA GLY A 155 6.04 2.27 10.65
C GLY A 155 4.71 2.96 10.97
N ALA A 156 4.33 4.00 10.21
CA ALA A 156 3.01 4.60 10.31
C ALA A 156 1.97 3.75 9.59
N VAL A 157 0.77 3.67 10.16
CA VAL A 157 -0.35 2.87 9.64
C VAL A 157 -1.18 3.72 8.68
N HIS A 158 -1.23 3.37 7.41
CA HIS A 158 -2.02 4.12 6.45
C HIS A 158 -3.44 3.56 6.29
N SER A 159 -4.39 4.45 6.01
CA SER A 159 -5.76 4.10 5.63
C SER A 159 -6.13 4.86 4.37
N ILE A 160 -6.31 4.12 3.27
CA ILE A 160 -6.64 4.72 1.98
C ILE A 160 -8.15 4.90 1.89
N VAL A 161 -8.55 6.09 1.47
CA VAL A 161 -9.94 6.43 1.19
C VAL A 161 -10.06 6.83 -0.27
N PHE A 162 -10.98 6.18 -0.97
CA PHE A 162 -11.21 6.43 -2.39
C PHE A 162 -11.57 7.89 -2.66
N GLY A 163 -10.89 8.51 -3.61
CA GLY A 163 -11.00 9.95 -3.91
C GLY A 163 -12.38 10.45 -4.38
N ALA A 164 -13.34 9.55 -4.59
CA ALA A 164 -14.72 9.92 -4.90
C ALA A 164 -15.65 9.93 -3.67
N PHE A 165 -15.14 9.62 -2.47
CA PHE A 165 -15.95 9.64 -1.27
C PHE A 165 -16.19 11.05 -0.75
N SER A 166 -17.35 11.25 -0.10
CA SER A 166 -17.75 12.51 0.52
C SER A 166 -16.99 12.79 1.82
N ALA A 167 -17.08 14.03 2.30
CA ALA A 167 -16.53 14.43 3.60
C ALA A 167 -17.06 13.56 4.76
N ASP A 168 -18.35 13.20 4.79
CA ASP A 168 -18.93 12.33 5.83
C ASP A 168 -18.30 10.93 5.83
N SER A 169 -17.96 10.43 4.65
CA SER A 169 -17.26 9.15 4.53
C SER A 169 -15.84 9.20 5.07
N LEU A 170 -15.17 10.36 4.97
CA LEU A 170 -13.87 10.62 5.60
C LEU A 170 -14.01 10.69 7.12
N VAL A 171 -14.97 11.48 7.62
CA VAL A 171 -15.23 11.64 9.06
C VAL A 171 -15.38 10.29 9.76
N THR A 172 -16.20 9.41 9.17
CA THR A 172 -16.45 8.08 9.75
C THR A 172 -15.16 7.28 9.89
N ARG A 173 -14.32 7.23 8.86
CA ARG A 173 -13.07 6.44 8.83
C ARG A 173 -11.97 7.03 9.68
N ILE A 174 -11.82 8.35 9.64
CA ILE A 174 -10.81 9.07 10.41
C ILE A 174 -11.08 8.94 11.90
N ASN A 175 -12.33 9.10 12.33
CA ASN A 175 -12.68 8.95 13.75
C ASN A 175 -12.57 7.50 14.23
N ASP A 176 -12.91 6.52 13.40
CA ASP A 176 -12.80 5.10 13.75
C ASP A 176 -11.34 4.65 13.92
N SER A 177 -10.44 5.15 13.05
CA SER A 177 -9.01 4.85 13.10
C SER A 177 -8.17 5.88 13.87
N GLU A 178 -8.78 6.98 14.32
CA GLU A 178 -8.08 8.09 15.00
C GLU A 178 -6.86 8.59 14.20
N CYS A 179 -7.06 8.87 12.91
CA CYS A 179 -5.96 9.35 12.05
C CYS A 179 -5.45 10.70 12.54
N LYS A 180 -4.13 10.81 12.67
CA LYS A 180 -3.41 12.01 13.10
C LYS A 180 -3.15 12.98 11.97
N ALA A 181 -3.05 12.48 10.73
CA ALA A 181 -2.84 13.30 9.54
C ALA A 181 -3.71 12.84 8.37
N ILE A 182 -3.96 13.76 7.44
CA ILE A 182 -4.54 13.48 6.13
C ILE A 182 -3.50 13.85 5.07
N ILE A 183 -3.32 12.97 4.08
CA ILE A 183 -2.63 13.30 2.83
C ILE A 183 -3.68 13.37 1.74
N THR A 184 -3.77 14.51 1.05
CA THR A 184 -4.76 14.74 0.01
C THR A 184 -4.16 15.52 -1.15
N GLN A 185 -4.96 15.94 -2.10
CA GLN A 185 -4.56 16.77 -3.22
C GLN A 185 -5.46 18.02 -3.32
N ASP A 186 -5.02 19.04 -4.07
CA ASP A 186 -5.79 20.26 -4.29
C ASP A 186 -7.18 19.95 -4.86
N THR A 187 -7.28 19.64 -6.15
CA THR A 187 -8.49 19.14 -6.80
C THR A 187 -8.17 17.89 -7.60
N GLY A 188 -9.19 17.13 -7.97
CA GLY A 188 -9.09 15.90 -8.75
C GLY A 188 -9.62 16.05 -10.16
N VAL A 189 -9.18 15.13 -11.03
CA VAL A 189 -9.59 15.07 -12.43
C VAL A 189 -10.21 13.71 -12.72
N ARG A 190 -11.39 13.67 -13.35
CA ARG A 190 -12.03 12.42 -13.76
C ARG A 190 -12.86 12.62 -15.02
N GLY A 191 -12.39 12.12 -16.15
CA GLY A 191 -13.01 12.36 -17.45
C GLY A 191 -13.06 13.86 -17.73
N THR A 192 -14.25 14.40 -17.93
CA THR A 192 -14.47 15.83 -18.20
C THR A 192 -14.55 16.71 -16.95
N LYS A 193 -14.55 16.13 -15.74
CA LYS A 193 -14.54 16.87 -14.48
C LYS A 193 -13.11 17.17 -14.08
N LEU A 194 -12.74 18.45 -14.04
CA LEU A 194 -11.38 18.92 -13.79
C LEU A 194 -11.16 19.54 -12.39
N ASP A 195 -12.21 19.56 -11.57
CA ASP A 195 -12.27 20.34 -10.33
C ASP A 195 -12.93 19.58 -9.16
N ILE A 196 -12.69 18.27 -9.06
CA ILE A 196 -13.23 17.48 -7.92
C ILE A 196 -12.63 18.03 -6.63
N PRO A 197 -13.45 18.49 -5.66
CA PRO A 197 -12.98 19.31 -4.53
C PRO A 197 -12.34 18.46 -3.41
N MET A 198 -11.16 17.88 -3.67
CA MET A 198 -10.50 16.96 -2.74
C MET A 198 -10.11 17.67 -1.43
N LYS A 199 -9.37 18.78 -1.52
CA LYS A 199 -8.95 19.56 -0.35
C LYS A 199 -10.15 20.12 0.42
N ALA A 200 -11.16 20.61 -0.28
CA ALA A 200 -12.36 21.14 0.37
C ALA A 200 -13.14 20.05 1.14
N ASN A 201 -13.21 18.82 0.61
CA ASN A 201 -13.79 17.69 1.33
C ASN A 201 -12.97 17.32 2.58
N ALA A 202 -11.64 17.35 2.49
CA ALA A 202 -10.78 17.16 3.65
C ALA A 202 -11.01 18.25 4.71
N ASP A 203 -11.12 19.52 4.31
CA ASP A 203 -11.40 20.63 5.23
C ASP A 203 -12.75 20.51 5.93
N LEU A 204 -13.77 20.04 5.23
CA LEU A 204 -15.07 19.75 5.84
C LEU A 204 -14.97 18.62 6.85
N ALA A 205 -14.23 17.55 6.51
CA ALA A 205 -14.07 16.41 7.41
C ALA A 205 -13.34 16.78 8.70
N VAL A 206 -12.31 17.63 8.63
CA VAL A 206 -11.51 18.03 9.83
C VAL A 206 -12.34 18.78 10.87
N GLN A 207 -13.46 19.39 10.49
CA GLN A 207 -14.35 20.06 11.44
C GLN A 207 -14.96 19.08 12.45
N SER A 208 -14.99 17.79 12.13
CA SER A 208 -15.57 16.71 12.94
C SER A 208 -14.60 15.59 13.27
N THR A 209 -13.29 15.79 13.04
CA THR A 209 -12.25 14.80 13.29
C THR A 209 -11.10 15.39 14.13
N PRO A 210 -11.28 15.50 15.45
CA PRO A 210 -10.37 16.21 16.34
C PRO A 210 -8.97 15.57 16.44
N SER A 211 -8.78 14.33 16.00
CA SER A 211 -7.49 13.66 16.00
C SER A 211 -6.55 14.19 14.91
N VAL A 212 -7.08 14.85 13.86
CA VAL A 212 -6.28 15.33 12.74
C VAL A 212 -5.55 16.60 13.12
N GLU A 213 -4.23 16.54 13.14
CA GLU A 213 -3.34 17.65 13.46
C GLU A 213 -2.76 18.32 12.20
N LYS A 214 -2.56 17.54 11.12
CA LYS A 214 -1.88 17.98 9.88
C LYS A 214 -2.60 17.51 8.63
N ILE A 215 -2.53 18.36 7.57
CA ILE A 215 -2.96 17.97 6.22
C ILE A 215 -1.81 18.28 5.26
N LEU A 216 -1.33 17.24 4.55
CA LEU A 216 -0.40 17.40 3.43
C LEU A 216 -1.20 17.46 2.14
N VAL A 217 -0.90 18.45 1.29
CA VAL A 217 -1.65 18.72 0.07
C VAL A 217 -0.76 18.60 -1.15
N VAL A 218 -1.04 17.64 -2.01
CA VAL A 218 -0.38 17.48 -3.30
C VAL A 218 -0.96 18.50 -4.30
N LYS A 219 -0.10 19.22 -4.99
CA LYS A 219 -0.49 20.15 -6.05
C LYS A 219 -0.68 19.36 -7.36
N ARG A 220 -1.88 18.79 -7.55
CA ARG A 220 -2.22 17.95 -8.73
C ARG A 220 -2.62 18.77 -9.94
N THR A 221 -3.53 19.72 -9.76
CA THR A 221 -4.10 20.54 -10.84
C THR A 221 -3.59 21.97 -10.84
N GLY A 222 -3.04 22.43 -9.72
CA GLY A 222 -2.63 23.81 -9.51
C GLY A 222 -3.81 24.74 -9.20
N SER A 223 -4.99 24.18 -8.90
CA SER A 223 -6.14 24.97 -8.47
C SER A 223 -5.89 25.67 -7.15
N GLU A 224 -6.44 26.86 -7.01
CA GLU A 224 -6.42 27.60 -5.74
C GLU A 224 -7.26 26.85 -4.70
N VAL A 225 -6.68 26.58 -3.55
CA VAL A 225 -7.33 25.95 -2.40
C VAL A 225 -6.98 26.69 -1.12
N THR A 226 -7.88 26.65 -0.15
CA THR A 226 -7.62 27.22 1.17
C THR A 226 -6.55 26.41 1.89
N MET A 227 -5.52 27.08 2.41
CA MET A 227 -4.48 26.50 3.26
C MET A 227 -4.56 27.12 4.64
N SER A 228 -4.84 26.32 5.66
CA SER A 228 -4.91 26.79 7.05
C SER A 228 -3.51 26.78 7.66
N GLU A 229 -3.04 27.95 8.09
CA GLU A 229 -1.73 28.11 8.73
C GLU A 229 -1.57 27.19 9.96
N GLY A 230 -0.41 26.58 10.09
CA GLY A 230 -0.06 25.67 11.19
C GLY A 230 -0.61 24.26 11.05
N ARG A 231 -1.64 24.02 10.21
CA ARG A 231 -2.23 22.70 9.95
C ARG A 231 -1.83 22.16 8.57
N ASP A 232 -1.97 22.97 7.52
CA ASP A 232 -1.85 22.55 6.14
C ASP A 232 -0.46 22.86 5.59
N VAL A 233 0.11 21.90 4.88
CA VAL A 233 1.43 22.01 4.28
C VAL A 233 1.38 21.47 2.84
N TRP A 234 2.04 22.16 1.92
CA TRP A 234 2.21 21.64 0.58
C TRP A 234 3.16 20.44 0.57
N TRP A 235 2.76 19.37 -0.08
CA TRP A 235 3.55 18.13 -0.20
C TRP A 235 4.96 18.39 -0.75
N HIS A 236 5.05 19.11 -1.86
CA HIS A 236 6.33 19.38 -2.51
C HIS A 236 7.26 20.20 -1.61
N GLU A 237 6.76 21.25 -0.94
CA GLU A 237 7.56 22.06 -0.01
C GLU A 237 8.08 21.21 1.17
N ALA A 238 7.22 20.37 1.74
CA ALA A 238 7.62 19.49 2.83
C ALA A 238 8.69 18.46 2.40
N CYS A 239 8.55 17.88 1.19
CA CYS A 239 9.50 16.93 0.66
C CYS A 239 10.83 17.59 0.24
N GLU A 240 10.80 18.81 -0.33
CA GLU A 240 12.01 19.56 -0.68
C GLU A 240 12.83 19.96 0.54
N ALA A 241 12.16 20.30 1.65
CA ALA A 241 12.80 20.67 2.91
C ALA A 241 13.31 19.47 3.71
N ALA A 242 12.92 18.25 3.35
CA ALA A 242 13.23 17.04 4.10
C ALA A 242 14.60 16.46 3.72
N ASP A 243 15.23 15.78 4.68
CA ASP A 243 16.46 15.02 4.43
C ASP A 243 16.24 13.94 3.36
N ALA A 244 17.27 13.69 2.54
CA ALA A 244 17.21 12.75 1.44
C ALA A 244 17.24 11.29 1.90
N GLU A 245 17.85 11.00 3.06
CA GLU A 245 18.01 9.65 3.58
C GLU A 245 17.04 9.40 4.74
N CYS A 246 16.29 8.32 4.66
CA CYS A 246 15.39 7.86 5.70
C CYS A 246 15.49 6.32 5.79
N PRO A 247 16.24 5.75 6.72
CA PRO A 247 16.29 4.30 6.92
C PRO A 247 14.90 3.72 7.18
N ALA A 248 14.65 2.51 6.66
CA ALA A 248 13.41 1.80 6.90
C ALA A 248 13.33 1.28 8.34
N GLU A 249 12.23 1.56 9.03
CA GLU A 249 12.00 1.10 10.41
C GLU A 249 11.83 -0.42 10.46
N PRO A 250 12.59 -1.16 11.27
CA PRO A 250 12.35 -2.58 11.50
C PRO A 250 11.04 -2.79 12.26
N MET A 251 10.03 -3.32 11.57
CA MET A 251 8.69 -3.57 12.12
C MET A 251 8.59 -5.03 12.58
N ASP A 252 7.97 -5.27 13.73
CA ASP A 252 7.57 -6.61 14.09
C ASP A 252 6.57 -7.16 13.07
N ALA A 253 6.60 -8.47 12.82
CA ALA A 253 5.70 -9.10 11.85
C ALA A 253 4.22 -8.85 12.17
N GLU A 254 3.86 -8.73 13.43
CA GLU A 254 2.50 -8.44 13.90
C GLU A 254 2.21 -6.93 14.07
N ASP A 255 3.18 -6.06 13.81
CA ASP A 255 2.93 -4.62 13.81
C ASP A 255 1.89 -4.25 12.72
N PRO A 256 0.93 -3.36 13.02
CA PRO A 256 -0.03 -2.85 12.06
C PRO A 256 0.63 -2.25 10.82
N LEU A 257 0.15 -2.61 9.64
CA LEU A 257 0.62 -2.09 8.36
C LEU A 257 -0.36 -1.07 7.78
N PHE A 258 -1.62 -1.46 7.65
CA PHE A 258 -2.66 -0.57 7.13
C PHE A 258 -4.06 -1.01 7.60
N ILE A 259 -5.01 -0.08 7.45
CA ILE A 259 -6.43 -0.32 7.70
C ILE A 259 -7.19 -0.12 6.40
N LEU A 260 -7.97 -1.13 5.98
CA LEU A 260 -8.83 -1.07 4.83
C LEU A 260 -10.29 -1.24 5.24
N TYR A 261 -11.15 -0.31 4.82
CA TYR A 261 -12.56 -0.32 5.17
C TYR A 261 -13.40 -1.06 4.13
N THR A 262 -14.19 -2.00 4.61
CA THR A 262 -15.21 -2.71 3.84
C THR A 262 -16.60 -2.10 4.07
N SER A 263 -17.55 -2.34 3.14
CA SER A 263 -18.90 -1.79 3.22
C SER A 263 -19.75 -2.27 4.40
N GLY A 264 -19.32 -3.33 5.08
CA GLY A 264 -20.01 -3.91 6.25
C GLY A 264 -21.48 -4.28 6.01
N SER A 265 -21.93 -5.37 6.58
CA SER A 265 -23.34 -5.83 6.49
C SER A 265 -24.34 -4.92 7.21
N THR A 266 -23.87 -4.06 8.12
CA THR A 266 -24.69 -3.19 8.99
C THR A 266 -24.77 -1.74 8.49
N GLY A 267 -24.25 -1.44 7.29
CA GLY A 267 -24.25 -0.09 6.70
C GLY A 267 -23.12 0.82 7.24
N LYS A 268 -22.46 0.51 8.35
CA LYS A 268 -21.26 1.22 8.79
C LYS A 268 -20.03 0.53 8.22
N PRO A 269 -19.06 1.27 7.66
CA PRO A 269 -17.78 0.72 7.24
C PRO A 269 -17.08 0.03 8.42
N LYS A 270 -16.45 -1.13 8.15
CA LYS A 270 -15.64 -1.85 9.13
C LYS A 270 -14.19 -1.82 8.69
N GLY A 271 -13.31 -1.34 9.57
CA GLY A 271 -11.87 -1.34 9.36
C GLY A 271 -11.31 -2.74 9.55
N VAL A 272 -10.60 -3.25 8.54
CA VAL A 272 -9.81 -4.48 8.63
C VAL A 272 -8.36 -4.07 8.79
N LEU A 273 -7.78 -4.41 9.94
CA LEU A 273 -6.37 -4.18 10.23
C LEU A 273 -5.54 -5.32 9.65
N HIS A 274 -4.55 -4.98 8.85
CA HIS A 274 -3.57 -5.93 8.32
C HIS A 274 -2.23 -5.72 9.02
N THR A 275 -1.58 -6.84 9.41
CA THR A 275 -0.24 -6.84 9.99
C THR A 275 0.84 -7.05 8.94
N THR A 276 2.06 -6.62 9.24
CA THR A 276 3.14 -6.48 8.26
C THR A 276 3.60 -7.82 7.68
N GLY A 277 3.96 -8.79 8.51
CA GLY A 277 4.55 -10.05 8.05
C GLY A 277 3.57 -10.95 7.31
N GLY A 278 2.38 -11.14 7.88
CA GLY A 278 1.33 -11.98 7.30
C GLY A 278 0.85 -11.45 5.95
N TYR A 279 0.55 -10.15 5.87
CA TYR A 279 0.11 -9.52 4.64
C TYR A 279 1.17 -9.59 3.53
N LEU A 280 2.41 -9.22 3.83
CA LEU A 280 3.49 -9.24 2.83
C LEU A 280 3.77 -10.63 2.31
N THR A 281 3.79 -11.64 3.19
CA THR A 281 4.02 -13.04 2.78
C THR A 281 2.91 -13.51 1.83
N TYR A 282 1.65 -13.22 2.16
CA TYR A 282 0.52 -13.59 1.30
C TYR A 282 0.52 -12.82 -0.03
N ALA A 283 0.76 -11.51 0.00
CA ALA A 283 0.82 -10.69 -1.19
C ALA A 283 1.96 -11.12 -2.14
N ALA A 284 3.16 -11.37 -1.61
CA ALA A 284 4.30 -11.85 -2.39
C ALA A 284 4.04 -13.23 -3.00
N THR A 285 3.41 -14.14 -2.25
CA THR A 285 3.03 -15.47 -2.73
C THR A 285 2.00 -15.38 -3.85
N THR A 286 0.96 -14.57 -3.67
CA THR A 286 -0.07 -14.36 -4.69
C THR A 286 0.51 -13.74 -5.95
N HIS A 287 1.34 -12.70 -5.79
CA HIS A 287 2.01 -12.06 -6.92
C HIS A 287 2.88 -13.06 -7.69
N HIS A 288 3.66 -13.89 -7.00
CA HIS A 288 4.52 -14.89 -7.61
C HIS A 288 3.74 -15.90 -8.47
N TYR A 289 2.64 -16.45 -7.95
CA TYR A 289 1.93 -17.52 -8.66
C TYR A 289 0.90 -17.04 -9.68
N ILE A 290 0.34 -15.84 -9.52
CA ILE A 290 -0.80 -15.36 -10.29
C ILE A 290 -0.42 -14.23 -11.23
N CYS A 291 0.47 -13.31 -10.81
CA CYS A 291 0.88 -12.16 -11.61
C CYS A 291 2.11 -12.50 -12.45
N LEU A 292 1.89 -13.09 -13.62
CA LEU A 292 2.95 -13.42 -14.59
C LEU A 292 3.39 -12.18 -15.38
N LEU A 293 3.76 -11.10 -14.72
CA LEU A 293 4.04 -9.78 -15.31
C LEU A 293 5.12 -9.84 -16.42
N TYR A 294 6.06 -10.77 -16.35
CA TYR A 294 7.16 -10.91 -17.32
C TYR A 294 6.94 -12.02 -18.36
N THR A 295 5.88 -12.82 -18.23
CA THR A 295 5.63 -13.99 -19.08
C THR A 295 4.38 -13.88 -19.95
N SER A 296 3.52 -12.88 -19.70
CA SER A 296 2.35 -12.59 -20.53
C SER A 296 2.17 -11.08 -20.61
N PRO A 297 2.30 -10.48 -21.80
CA PRO A 297 1.87 -9.09 -21.98
C PRO A 297 0.38 -9.01 -21.64
N SER A 298 0.01 -7.99 -20.85
CA SER A 298 -1.39 -7.70 -20.56
C SER A 298 -2.12 -7.46 -21.90
N PRO A 299 -3.39 -7.87 -22.07
CA PRO A 299 -4.17 -7.49 -23.24
C PRO A 299 -4.26 -5.98 -23.46
N ARG A 300 -3.93 -5.16 -22.45
CA ARG A 300 -3.85 -3.70 -22.56
C ARG A 300 -2.54 -3.23 -23.20
N ASP A 301 -1.50 -4.04 -23.19
CA ASP A 301 -0.18 -3.70 -23.76
C ASP A 301 -0.09 -4.04 -25.27
N SER A 302 -1.16 -4.58 -25.84
CA SER A 302 -1.26 -4.99 -27.26
C SER A 302 -2.19 -4.11 -28.10
N SER A 303 -2.61 -2.94 -27.61
CA SER A 303 -3.48 -2.00 -28.34
C SER A 303 -2.73 -0.75 -28.78
#